data_36123382caac74afa2b8741c3544e8c0
#
_entry.id   36123382caac74afa2b8741c3544e8c0
#
_cell.length_a   1.000
_cell.length_b   1.000
_cell.length_c   1.000
_cell.angle_alpha   90.00
_cell.angle_beta   90.00
_cell.angle_gamma   90.00
#
_symmetry.space_group_name_H-M   'P 1'
#
loop_
_entity.id
_entity.type
_entity.pdbx_description
1 polymer ?
#
loop_
_entity_poly.entity_id
_entity_poly.type
_entity_poly.pdbx_seq_one_letter_code
_entity_poly.pdbx_strand_id
1 'polypeptide(L)'
;MSIETYSELQAAIADLLNRSDLAAQIPNWISLCEAALNRDLDCPQMQVTTTITITGETYPLPADFGGVKSLRINSGAGSPVEYVTPDILDDLAIMTGTPTAYTISGDFFYFNPAPGSATAARLRYRQLIPALSATNPTNWVLTRHSDVYLYGAAMHSAPYLQADDRLSTWASLYGALVSDINNQGRKQAEGSTLQTVSGFYG
;
A
#
# COMPACT_ATOMS: atom_id res chain seq x y z
N MET A 1 1.00 17.46 -22.52
CA MET A 1 -0.13 16.53 -22.50
C MET A 1 -0.29 16.12 -21.05
N SER A 2 -1.47 16.24 -20.46
CA SER A 2 -1.73 15.75 -19.10
C SER A 2 -1.94 14.24 -19.17
N ILE A 3 -1.43 13.48 -18.20
CA ILE A 3 -1.63 12.03 -18.09
C ILE A 3 -2.50 11.83 -16.84
N GLU A 4 -3.82 11.74 -17.02
CA GLU A 4 -4.78 11.67 -15.92
C GLU A 4 -5.52 10.33 -15.89
N THR A 5 -5.53 9.61 -17.02
CA THR A 5 -6.27 8.36 -17.17
C THR A 5 -5.37 7.23 -17.67
N TYR A 6 -5.83 5.99 -17.44
CA TYR A 6 -5.16 4.78 -17.91
C TYR A 6 -4.92 4.78 -19.43
N SER A 7 -5.90 5.26 -20.23
CA SER A 7 -5.74 5.34 -21.69
C SER A 7 -4.73 6.38 -22.12
N GLU A 8 -4.69 7.53 -21.44
CA GLU A 8 -3.67 8.57 -21.70
C GLU A 8 -2.27 8.10 -21.29
N LEU A 9 -2.15 7.34 -20.20
CA LEU A 9 -0.90 6.73 -19.80
C LEU A 9 -0.41 5.73 -20.87
N GLN A 10 -1.30 4.88 -21.39
CA GLN A 10 -0.95 3.96 -22.47
C GLN A 10 -0.46 4.68 -23.72
N ALA A 11 -1.15 5.77 -24.12
CA ALA A 11 -0.74 6.58 -25.24
C ALA A 11 0.62 7.27 -25.00
N ALA A 12 0.83 7.82 -23.80
CA ALA A 12 2.09 8.46 -23.43
C ALA A 12 3.27 7.47 -23.42
N ILE A 13 3.06 6.23 -22.98
CA ILE A 13 4.10 5.18 -23.05
C ILE A 13 4.41 4.83 -24.49
N ALA A 14 3.39 4.67 -25.35
CA ALA A 14 3.61 4.40 -26.78
C ALA A 14 4.40 5.52 -27.47
N ASP A 15 4.08 6.78 -27.16
CA ASP A 15 4.78 7.96 -27.67
C ASP A 15 6.23 8.02 -27.16
N LEU A 16 6.47 7.76 -25.87
CA LEU A 16 7.82 7.74 -25.29
C LEU A 16 8.70 6.67 -25.94
N LEU A 17 8.12 5.52 -26.25
CA LEU A 17 8.80 4.41 -26.93
C LEU A 17 8.91 4.62 -28.45
N ASN A 18 8.17 5.59 -29.00
CA ASN A 18 8.01 5.83 -30.44
C ASN A 18 7.56 4.55 -31.18
N ARG A 19 6.62 3.81 -30.62
CA ARG A 19 6.14 2.51 -31.10
C ARG A 19 4.63 2.40 -30.91
N SER A 20 3.89 2.23 -31.99
CA SER A 20 2.43 2.04 -31.99
C SER A 20 1.99 0.56 -32.01
N ASP A 21 2.91 -0.35 -32.32
CA ASP A 21 2.66 -1.80 -32.42
C ASP A 21 2.65 -2.51 -31.05
N LEU A 22 2.98 -1.80 -29.97
CA LEU A 22 3.14 -2.38 -28.63
C LEU A 22 1.90 -2.22 -27.73
N ALA A 23 0.78 -1.76 -28.28
CA ALA A 23 -0.44 -1.49 -27.51
C ALA A 23 -0.91 -2.69 -26.66
N ALA A 24 -0.70 -3.92 -27.13
CA ALA A 24 -1.05 -5.14 -26.38
C ALA A 24 -0.09 -5.44 -25.22
N GLN A 25 1.13 -4.90 -25.23
CA GLN A 25 2.16 -5.15 -24.20
C GLN A 25 2.17 -4.06 -23.12
N ILE A 26 1.79 -2.85 -23.44
CA ILE A 26 1.80 -1.71 -22.50
C ILE A 26 1.03 -2.00 -21.21
N PRO A 27 -0.17 -2.62 -21.22
CA PRO A 27 -0.87 -3.02 -20.00
C PRO A 27 -0.04 -3.90 -19.07
N ASN A 28 0.73 -4.82 -19.62
CA ASN A 28 1.60 -5.71 -18.84
C ASN A 28 2.71 -4.92 -18.14
N TRP A 29 3.33 -3.95 -18.82
CA TRP A 29 4.38 -3.10 -18.23
C TRP A 29 3.82 -2.17 -17.16
N ILE A 30 2.60 -1.67 -17.33
CA ILE A 30 1.91 -0.89 -16.30
C ILE A 30 1.67 -1.78 -15.06
N SER A 31 1.19 -3.01 -15.24
CA SER A 31 0.98 -3.94 -14.13
C SER A 31 2.29 -4.29 -13.39
N LEU A 32 3.38 -4.49 -14.11
CA LEU A 32 4.71 -4.69 -13.50
C LEU A 32 5.18 -3.46 -12.73
N CYS A 33 4.93 -2.27 -13.27
CA CYS A 33 5.20 -1.01 -12.58
C CYS A 33 4.37 -0.89 -11.29
N GLU A 34 3.08 -1.23 -11.31
CA GLU A 34 2.22 -1.24 -10.12
C GLU A 34 2.71 -2.21 -9.04
N ALA A 35 3.16 -3.40 -9.46
CA ALA A 35 3.76 -4.35 -8.54
C ALA A 35 5.06 -3.81 -7.92
N ALA A 36 5.88 -3.08 -8.68
CA ALA A 36 7.07 -2.41 -8.17
C ALA A 36 6.70 -1.28 -7.21
N LEU A 37 5.78 -0.39 -7.58
CA LEU A 37 5.29 0.70 -6.74
C LEU A 37 4.72 0.22 -5.41
N ASN A 38 4.00 -0.90 -5.41
CA ASN A 38 3.48 -1.52 -4.20
C ASN A 38 4.57 -2.06 -3.27
N ARG A 39 5.77 -2.35 -3.76
CA ARG A 39 6.93 -2.73 -2.94
C ARG A 39 7.72 -1.53 -2.46
N ASP A 40 7.88 -0.53 -3.32
CA ASP A 40 8.86 0.54 -3.15
C ASP A 40 8.30 1.78 -2.44
N LEU A 41 6.95 1.98 -2.48
CA LEU A 41 6.30 3.12 -1.82
C LEU A 41 5.88 2.77 -0.39
N ASP A 42 6.21 3.66 0.56
CA ASP A 42 5.67 3.67 1.93
C ASP A 42 5.39 5.12 2.34
N CYS A 43 4.22 5.60 1.96
CA CYS A 43 3.79 6.97 2.19
C CYS A 43 2.41 7.01 2.90
N PRO A 44 2.07 8.12 3.58
CA PRO A 44 0.81 8.26 4.31
C PRO A 44 -0.43 8.06 3.45
N GLN A 45 -0.35 8.35 2.16
CA GLN A 45 -1.45 8.16 1.20
C GLN A 45 -1.86 6.69 1.05
N MET A 46 -0.97 5.76 1.38
CA MET A 46 -1.27 4.33 1.40
C MET A 46 -1.91 3.86 2.71
N GLN A 47 -2.06 4.74 3.71
CA GLN A 47 -2.64 4.37 4.99
C GLN A 47 -4.15 4.59 5.00
N VAL A 48 -4.89 3.52 5.25
CA VAL A 48 -6.34 3.53 5.38
C VAL A 48 -6.73 3.14 6.80
N THR A 49 -7.78 3.78 7.30
CA THR A 49 -8.40 3.42 8.58
C THR A 49 -9.81 2.95 8.31
N THR A 50 -10.12 1.74 8.72
CA THR A 50 -11.46 1.15 8.61
C THR A 50 -11.91 0.56 9.94
N THR A 51 -13.22 0.40 10.11
CA THR A 51 -13.78 -0.34 11.23
C THR A 51 -14.18 -1.73 10.73
N ILE A 52 -13.65 -2.74 11.37
CA ILE A 52 -14.01 -4.15 11.14
C ILE A 52 -14.84 -4.65 12.32
N THR A 53 -15.68 -5.67 12.08
CA THR A 53 -16.46 -6.33 13.12
C THR A 53 -15.97 -7.77 13.26
N ILE A 54 -15.28 -8.05 14.34
CA ILE A 54 -14.73 -9.37 14.65
C ILE A 54 -15.83 -10.17 15.33
N THR A 55 -16.21 -11.31 14.77
CA THR A 55 -17.30 -12.17 15.29
C THR A 55 -16.82 -13.52 15.80
N GLY A 56 -15.55 -13.84 15.62
CA GLY A 56 -14.95 -15.11 16.00
C GLY A 56 -13.44 -15.04 16.07
N GLU A 57 -12.81 -16.17 16.17
CA GLU A 57 -11.34 -16.29 16.21
C GLU A 57 -10.65 -15.74 14.97
N THR A 58 -11.30 -15.81 13.81
CA THR A 58 -10.73 -15.40 12.54
C THR A 58 -11.48 -14.25 11.89
N TYR A 59 -10.77 -13.43 11.11
CA TYR A 59 -11.34 -12.39 10.28
C TYR A 59 -10.53 -12.27 8.96
N PRO A 60 -11.17 -12.23 7.78
CA PRO A 60 -10.46 -12.14 6.52
C PRO A 60 -9.73 -10.80 6.38
N LEU A 61 -8.55 -10.84 5.77
CA LEU A 61 -7.82 -9.62 5.40
C LEU A 61 -8.60 -8.84 4.32
N PRO A 62 -8.57 -7.50 4.32
CA PRO A 62 -9.05 -6.72 3.18
C PRO A 62 -8.35 -7.14 1.89
N ALA A 63 -9.06 -7.13 0.76
CA ALA A 63 -8.51 -7.54 -0.54
C ALA A 63 -7.31 -6.68 -1.00
N ASP A 64 -7.21 -5.46 -0.49
CA ASP A 64 -6.17 -4.48 -0.77
C ASP A 64 -5.15 -4.34 0.39
N PHE A 65 -5.08 -5.37 1.25
CA PHE A 65 -4.24 -5.36 2.44
C PHE A 65 -2.75 -5.47 2.09
N GLY A 66 -1.95 -4.53 2.56
CA GLY A 66 -0.49 -4.51 2.40
C GLY A 66 0.31 -4.56 3.72
N GLY A 67 -0.37 -4.55 4.88
CA GLY A 67 0.29 -4.67 6.19
C GLY A 67 -0.37 -3.82 7.28
N VAL A 68 -0.42 -4.32 8.50
CA VAL A 68 -1.00 -3.64 9.66
C VAL A 68 -0.11 -2.46 10.10
N LYS A 69 -0.73 -1.33 10.39
CA LYS A 69 -0.09 -0.20 11.11
C LYS A 69 -0.59 -0.12 12.57
N SER A 70 -1.87 -0.36 12.82
CA SER A 70 -2.41 -0.50 14.18
C SER A 70 -3.77 -1.18 14.16
N LEU A 71 -4.04 -1.96 15.20
CA LEU A 71 -5.34 -2.59 15.46
C LEU A 71 -5.78 -2.29 16.89
N ARG A 72 -6.99 -1.78 17.05
CA ARG A 72 -7.54 -1.42 18.36
C ARG A 72 -8.97 -1.85 18.48
N ILE A 73 -9.32 -2.47 19.63
CA ILE A 73 -10.70 -2.81 19.97
C ILE A 73 -11.42 -1.54 20.41
N ASN A 74 -12.66 -1.39 19.95
CA ASN A 74 -13.53 -0.22 20.13
C ASN A 74 -12.98 1.06 19.43
N SER A 75 -13.86 1.81 18.81
CA SER A 75 -13.54 3.11 18.22
C SER A 75 -13.18 4.13 19.30
N GLY A 76 -12.18 4.96 19.05
CA GLY A 76 -11.71 5.97 20.00
C GLY A 76 -10.36 5.59 20.63
N ALA A 77 -10.22 5.78 21.93
CA ALA A 77 -9.01 5.46 22.70
C ALA A 77 -8.82 3.96 22.99
N GLY A 78 -9.61 3.08 22.38
CA GLY A 78 -9.73 1.65 22.66
C GLY A 78 -8.42 0.90 22.85
N SER A 79 -8.49 -0.28 23.45
CA SER A 79 -7.33 -1.11 23.79
C SER A 79 -6.59 -1.56 22.54
N PRO A 80 -5.26 -1.45 22.49
CA PRO A 80 -4.48 -2.02 21.40
C PRO A 80 -4.58 -3.54 21.39
N VAL A 81 -4.57 -4.13 20.20
CA VAL A 81 -4.39 -5.57 20.00
C VAL A 81 -2.98 -5.77 19.49
N GLU A 82 -2.18 -6.55 20.19
CA GLU A 82 -0.76 -6.70 19.90
C GLU A 82 -0.53 -7.82 18.89
N TYR A 83 0.41 -7.60 17.97
CA TYR A 83 0.86 -8.66 17.09
C TYR A 83 1.76 -9.64 17.85
N VAL A 84 1.48 -10.92 17.71
CA VAL A 84 2.33 -12.01 18.19
C VAL A 84 2.61 -12.99 17.04
N THR A 85 3.70 -13.72 17.13
CA THR A 85 3.99 -14.77 16.14
C THR A 85 2.97 -15.91 16.26
N PRO A 86 2.71 -16.68 15.18
CA PRO A 86 1.79 -17.81 15.24
C PRO A 86 2.09 -18.78 16.39
N ASP A 87 3.35 -19.14 16.59
CA ASP A 87 3.77 -20.05 17.67
C ASP A 87 3.37 -19.52 19.06
N ILE A 88 3.54 -18.21 19.29
CA ILE A 88 3.15 -17.59 20.55
C ILE A 88 1.61 -17.56 20.70
N LEU A 89 0.88 -17.32 19.62
CA LEU A 89 -0.58 -17.31 19.65
C LEU A 89 -1.13 -18.70 19.99
N ASP A 90 -0.52 -19.75 19.44
CA ASP A 90 -0.89 -21.16 19.66
C ASP A 90 -0.59 -21.63 21.10
N ASP A 91 0.47 -21.08 21.72
CA ASP A 91 0.81 -21.35 23.14
C ASP A 91 -0.12 -20.63 24.12
N LEU A 92 -0.90 -19.63 23.68
CA LEU A 92 -1.85 -18.95 24.54
C LEU A 92 -3.08 -19.84 24.78
N ALA A 93 -3.54 -19.85 26.03
CA ALA A 93 -4.77 -20.58 26.36
C ALA A 93 -5.93 -20.12 25.47
N ILE A 94 -6.69 -21.07 24.93
CA ILE A 94 -7.93 -20.78 24.17
C ILE A 94 -8.95 -20.20 25.14
N MET A 95 -9.24 -18.92 24.98
CA MET A 95 -10.16 -18.18 25.83
C MET A 95 -11.17 -17.43 24.99
N THR A 96 -12.33 -17.16 25.57
CA THR A 96 -13.33 -16.27 25.00
C THR A 96 -13.31 -14.94 25.75
N GLY A 97 -13.23 -13.83 25.03
CA GLY A 97 -13.17 -12.51 25.65
C GLY A 97 -12.83 -11.40 24.66
N THR A 98 -12.41 -10.26 25.16
CA THR A 98 -11.94 -9.17 24.29
C THR A 98 -10.56 -9.52 23.72
N PRO A 99 -10.37 -9.49 22.40
CA PRO A 99 -9.07 -9.75 21.77
C PRO A 99 -7.97 -8.83 22.30
N THR A 100 -6.85 -9.41 22.71
CA THR A 100 -5.64 -8.68 23.16
C THR A 100 -4.44 -8.94 22.28
N ALA A 101 -4.43 -10.09 21.58
CA ALA A 101 -3.38 -10.48 20.67
C ALA A 101 -3.96 -10.89 19.31
N TYR A 102 -3.16 -10.73 18.27
CA TYR A 102 -3.48 -11.25 16.95
C TYR A 102 -2.23 -11.74 16.25
N THR A 103 -2.43 -12.65 15.30
CA THR A 103 -1.45 -13.01 14.28
C THR A 103 -2.08 -12.97 12.90
N ILE A 104 -1.25 -13.08 11.87
CA ILE A 104 -1.69 -13.18 10.48
C ILE A 104 -1.15 -14.48 9.93
N SER A 105 -2.05 -15.31 9.40
CA SER A 105 -1.68 -16.53 8.69
C SER A 105 -2.55 -16.67 7.44
N GLY A 106 -1.89 -16.83 6.28
CA GLY A 106 -2.57 -16.76 4.98
C GLY A 106 -3.31 -15.43 4.80
N ASP A 107 -4.58 -15.51 4.44
CA ASP A 107 -5.43 -14.35 4.17
C ASP A 107 -6.34 -13.97 5.36
N PHE A 108 -5.95 -14.36 6.60
CA PHE A 108 -6.76 -14.15 7.78
C PHE A 108 -5.97 -13.57 8.95
N PHE A 109 -6.67 -12.71 9.71
CA PHE A 109 -6.32 -12.44 11.09
C PHE A 109 -6.80 -13.59 11.99
N TYR A 110 -6.00 -13.94 12.99
CA TYR A 110 -6.34 -14.83 14.09
C TYR A 110 -6.25 -14.05 15.38
N PHE A 111 -7.26 -14.16 16.24
CA PHE A 111 -7.38 -13.39 17.48
C PHE A 111 -7.40 -14.28 18.71
N ASN A 112 -6.70 -13.88 19.75
CA ASN A 112 -6.78 -14.48 21.07
C ASN A 112 -6.86 -13.39 22.17
N PRO A 113 -7.83 -13.44 23.10
CA PRO A 113 -9.02 -14.29 23.10
C PRO A 113 -9.94 -14.11 21.88
N ALA A 114 -10.67 -15.16 21.49
CA ALA A 114 -11.73 -15.02 20.52
C ALA A 114 -12.89 -14.19 21.10
N PRO A 115 -13.46 -13.21 20.37
CA PRO A 115 -14.55 -12.42 20.92
C PRO A 115 -15.80 -13.27 21.15
N GLY A 116 -16.40 -13.14 22.34
CA GLY A 116 -17.67 -13.84 22.71
C GLY A 116 -18.90 -13.22 22.04
N SER A 117 -18.78 -12.05 21.45
CA SER A 117 -19.83 -11.34 20.71
C SER A 117 -19.19 -10.45 19.65
N ALA A 118 -20.00 -9.98 18.69
CA ALA A 118 -19.52 -9.05 17.65
C ALA A 118 -18.83 -7.85 18.27
N THR A 119 -17.53 -7.72 18.00
CA THR A 119 -16.67 -6.70 18.59
C THR A 119 -16.12 -5.79 17.49
N ALA A 120 -16.42 -4.50 17.60
CA ALA A 120 -15.90 -3.51 16.66
C ALA A 120 -14.41 -3.25 16.93
N ALA A 121 -13.61 -3.26 15.89
CA ALA A 121 -12.19 -2.93 15.95
C ALA A 121 -11.83 -1.91 14.87
N ARG A 122 -10.96 -0.96 15.22
CA ARG A 122 -10.39 -0.01 14.28
C ARG A 122 -9.09 -0.57 13.74
N LEU A 123 -9.09 -0.94 12.47
CA LEU A 123 -7.93 -1.38 11.72
C LEU A 123 -7.35 -0.20 10.93
N ARG A 124 -6.08 0.11 11.18
CA ARG A 124 -5.27 0.97 10.31
C ARG A 124 -4.25 0.09 9.62
N TYR A 125 -4.25 0.13 8.30
CA TYR A 125 -3.37 -0.72 7.50
C TYR A 125 -2.82 0.05 6.30
N ARG A 126 -1.75 -0.48 5.73
CA ARG A 126 -1.23 -0.05 4.44
C ARG A 126 -2.07 -0.69 3.35
N GLN A 127 -2.70 0.12 2.52
CA GLN A 127 -3.47 -0.30 1.36
C GLN A 127 -2.55 -0.46 0.16
N LEU A 128 -2.75 -1.50 -0.64
CA LEU A 128 -2.14 -1.61 -1.95
C LEU A 128 -2.74 -0.55 -2.89
N ILE A 129 -1.92 -0.05 -3.82
CA ILE A 129 -2.36 0.91 -4.82
C ILE A 129 -3.41 0.23 -5.72
N PRO A 130 -4.60 0.83 -5.89
CA PRO A 130 -5.61 0.27 -6.78
C PRO A 130 -5.09 0.14 -8.21
N ALA A 131 -5.16 -1.07 -8.78
CA ALA A 131 -4.67 -1.35 -10.11
C ALA A 131 -5.45 -0.54 -11.17
N LEU A 132 -4.74 -0.01 -12.15
CA LEU A 132 -5.33 0.69 -13.30
C LEU A 132 -5.91 -0.31 -14.30
N SER A 133 -7.10 0.02 -14.79
CA SER A 133 -7.79 -0.77 -15.81
C SER A 133 -8.78 0.11 -16.58
N ALA A 134 -9.43 -0.46 -17.59
CA ALA A 134 -10.49 0.25 -18.30
C ALA A 134 -11.67 0.61 -17.37
N THR A 135 -11.95 -0.20 -16.35
CA THR A 135 -13.01 0.03 -15.35
C THR A 135 -12.54 0.84 -14.15
N ASN A 136 -11.25 0.92 -13.91
CA ASN A 136 -10.62 1.76 -12.88
C ASN A 136 -9.53 2.62 -13.54
N PRO A 137 -9.90 3.69 -14.26
CA PRO A 137 -8.98 4.42 -15.13
C PRO A 137 -8.02 5.34 -14.37
N THR A 138 -8.20 5.53 -13.07
CA THR A 138 -7.42 6.48 -12.27
C THR A 138 -7.08 5.91 -10.90
N ASN A 139 -5.95 6.34 -10.35
CA ASN A 139 -5.63 6.17 -8.93
C ASN A 139 -4.81 7.38 -8.44
N TRP A 140 -4.59 7.48 -7.13
CA TRP A 140 -3.93 8.64 -6.54
C TRP A 140 -2.48 8.82 -7.02
N VAL A 141 -1.78 7.75 -7.38
CA VAL A 141 -0.41 7.81 -7.93
C VAL A 141 -0.45 8.41 -9.33
N LEU A 142 -1.31 7.91 -10.21
CA LEU A 142 -1.43 8.44 -11.57
C LEU A 142 -1.83 9.92 -11.57
N THR A 143 -2.78 10.30 -10.69
CA THR A 143 -3.26 11.68 -10.61
C THR A 143 -2.20 12.67 -10.10
N ARG A 144 -1.29 12.24 -9.23
CA ARG A 144 -0.30 13.13 -8.60
C ARG A 144 1.12 12.96 -9.11
N HIS A 145 1.45 11.77 -9.60
CA HIS A 145 2.80 11.33 -9.93
C HIS A 145 2.77 10.47 -11.20
N SER A 146 2.19 11.00 -12.28
CA SER A 146 2.06 10.27 -13.55
C SER A 146 3.42 9.91 -14.17
N ASP A 147 4.45 10.68 -13.86
CA ASP A 147 5.83 10.47 -14.27
C ASP A 147 6.42 9.16 -13.73
N VAL A 148 6.10 8.77 -12.49
CA VAL A 148 6.59 7.50 -11.93
C VAL A 148 6.01 6.29 -12.68
N TYR A 149 4.74 6.38 -13.12
CA TYR A 149 4.16 5.35 -13.97
C TYR A 149 4.81 5.29 -15.35
N LEU A 150 5.05 6.46 -15.95
CA LEU A 150 5.62 6.56 -17.28
C LEU A 150 7.02 5.93 -17.33
N TYR A 151 7.91 6.35 -16.41
CA TYR A 151 9.28 5.82 -16.37
C TYR A 151 9.36 4.40 -15.84
N GLY A 152 8.49 4.02 -14.89
CA GLY A 152 8.40 2.66 -14.39
C GLY A 152 7.96 1.67 -15.47
N ALA A 153 6.93 2.00 -16.25
CA ALA A 153 6.51 1.17 -17.38
C ALA A 153 7.59 1.11 -18.49
N ALA A 154 8.23 2.24 -18.78
CA ALA A 154 9.35 2.29 -19.73
C ALA A 154 10.53 1.41 -19.27
N MET A 155 10.88 1.42 -18.00
CA MET A 155 11.89 0.54 -17.42
C MET A 155 11.57 -0.94 -17.66
N HIS A 156 10.31 -1.34 -17.43
CA HIS A 156 9.86 -2.71 -17.64
C HIS A 156 9.74 -3.11 -19.12
N SER A 157 9.68 -2.14 -20.04
CA SER A 157 9.67 -2.40 -21.49
C SER A 157 11.06 -2.70 -22.04
N ALA A 158 12.13 -2.22 -21.40
CA ALA A 158 13.49 -2.28 -21.92
C ALA A 158 13.99 -3.70 -22.28
N PRO A 159 13.78 -4.74 -21.43
CA PRO A 159 14.18 -6.10 -21.76
C PRO A 159 13.46 -6.65 -23.02
N TYR A 160 12.19 -6.30 -23.18
CA TYR A 160 11.41 -6.71 -24.34
C TYR A 160 11.90 -6.05 -25.63
N LEU A 161 12.31 -4.79 -25.53
CA LEU A 161 12.78 -3.99 -26.67
C LEU A 161 14.27 -4.18 -26.96
N GLN A 162 14.98 -4.93 -26.14
CA GLN A 162 16.45 -5.04 -26.20
C GLN A 162 17.13 -3.66 -26.18
N ALA A 163 16.56 -2.73 -25.38
CA ALA A 163 16.97 -1.33 -25.28
C ALA A 163 17.80 -1.11 -24.01
N ASP A 164 18.89 -1.86 -23.85
CA ASP A 164 19.71 -1.90 -22.63
C ASP A 164 20.31 -0.54 -22.26
N ASP A 165 20.65 0.28 -23.24
CA ASP A 165 21.22 1.62 -23.02
C ASP A 165 20.25 2.58 -22.31
N ARG A 166 18.94 2.42 -22.53
CA ARG A 166 17.88 3.26 -21.92
C ARG A 166 17.45 2.76 -20.56
N LEU A 167 17.66 1.49 -20.25
CA LEU A 167 17.23 0.85 -18.99
C LEU A 167 17.81 1.58 -17.78
N SER A 168 19.11 1.86 -17.78
CA SER A 168 19.78 2.54 -16.68
C SER A 168 19.23 3.93 -16.42
N THR A 169 18.91 4.68 -17.48
CA THR A 169 18.34 6.02 -17.39
C THR A 169 16.92 5.97 -16.80
N TRP A 170 16.04 5.09 -17.32
CA TRP A 170 14.67 4.97 -16.83
C TRP A 170 14.61 4.44 -15.40
N ALA A 171 15.47 3.47 -15.06
CA ALA A 171 15.57 2.96 -13.69
C ALA A 171 16.05 4.04 -12.71
N SER A 172 17.00 4.88 -13.10
CA SER A 172 17.47 6.01 -12.29
C SER A 172 16.38 7.06 -12.06
N LEU A 173 15.64 7.43 -13.12
CA LEU A 173 14.52 8.36 -13.02
C LEU A 173 13.40 7.80 -12.13
N TYR A 174 12.99 6.54 -12.34
CA TYR A 174 12.01 5.87 -11.50
C TYR A 174 12.44 5.87 -10.03
N GLY A 175 13.67 5.45 -9.73
CA GLY A 175 14.19 5.40 -8.37
C GLY A 175 14.23 6.77 -7.67
N ALA A 176 14.60 7.82 -8.40
CA ALA A 176 14.57 9.20 -7.89
C ALA A 176 13.14 9.64 -7.54
N LEU A 177 12.18 9.40 -8.43
CA LEU A 177 10.77 9.76 -8.21
C LEU A 177 10.16 9.00 -7.02
N VAL A 178 10.41 7.69 -6.90
CA VAL A 178 9.98 6.88 -5.74
C VAL A 178 10.57 7.43 -4.45
N SER A 179 11.86 7.76 -4.46
CA SER A 179 12.52 8.37 -3.30
C SER A 179 11.89 9.70 -2.90
N ASP A 180 11.57 10.55 -3.88
CA ASP A 180 10.94 11.85 -3.65
C ASP A 180 9.53 11.69 -3.07
N ILE A 181 8.71 10.77 -3.58
CA ILE A 181 7.36 10.50 -3.05
C ILE A 181 7.45 10.03 -1.59
N ASN A 182 8.35 9.09 -1.29
CA ASN A 182 8.54 8.61 0.08
C ASN A 182 9.05 9.71 1.02
N ASN A 183 9.96 10.58 0.57
CA ASN A 183 10.49 11.71 1.33
C ASN A 183 9.41 12.77 1.60
N GLN A 184 8.57 13.10 0.61
CA GLN A 184 7.44 13.99 0.78
C GLN A 184 6.43 13.40 1.78
N GLY A 185 6.15 12.10 1.66
CA GLY A 185 5.28 11.39 2.59
C GLY A 185 5.77 11.46 4.04
N ARG A 186 7.06 11.25 4.27
CA ARG A 186 7.66 11.39 5.61
C ARG A 186 7.52 12.80 6.15
N LYS A 187 7.85 13.83 5.37
CA LYS A 187 7.70 15.24 5.78
C LYS A 187 6.25 15.60 6.15
N GLN A 188 5.27 15.03 5.44
CA GLN A 188 3.85 15.22 5.76
C GLN A 188 3.45 14.54 7.07
N ALA A 189 4.01 13.35 7.36
CA ALA A 189 3.73 12.59 8.58
C ALA A 189 4.38 13.20 9.82
N GLU A 190 5.57 13.76 9.69
CA GLU A 190 6.33 14.35 10.81
C GLU A 190 5.81 15.73 11.22
N GLY A 191 4.99 16.37 10.39
CA GLY A 191 4.53 17.74 10.61
C GLY A 191 5.68 18.74 10.55
N SER A 192 5.40 19.97 10.12
CA SER A 192 6.42 21.03 10.01
C SER A 192 6.83 21.67 11.36
N THR A 193 6.35 21.13 12.48
CA THR A 193 6.66 21.65 13.82
C THR A 193 6.94 20.50 14.76
N LEU A 194 8.18 20.37 15.17
CA LEU A 194 8.54 19.73 16.44
C LEU A 194 7.89 20.55 17.54
N GLN A 195 6.66 20.25 17.93
CA GLN A 195 6.15 20.67 19.22
C GLN A 195 6.94 19.89 20.26
N THR A 196 8.00 20.50 20.79
CA THR A 196 8.56 20.11 22.05
C THR A 196 7.43 20.18 23.06
N VAL A 197 6.93 19.04 23.52
CA VAL A 197 6.08 18.95 24.70
C VAL A 197 7.00 19.28 25.89
N SER A 198 7.21 20.56 26.10
CA SER A 198 7.79 21.08 27.33
C SER A 198 6.66 21.09 28.35
N GLY A 199 6.70 20.18 29.32
CA GLY A 199 5.87 20.31 30.50
C GLY A 199 5.15 19.04 30.95
N PHE A 200 5.93 18.08 31.42
CA PHE A 200 5.45 17.12 32.42
C PHE A 200 6.55 16.93 33.48
N TYR A 201 6.86 18.01 34.19
CA TYR A 201 7.45 17.98 35.54
C TYR A 201 6.87 19.18 36.31
N GLY A 202 5.87 18.91 37.11
CA GLY A 202 5.28 19.77 38.12
C GLY A 202 4.57 18.89 39.12
#